data_c36bce2ba3ca42d9de597d422ce9f24a
#
_entry.id   c36bce2ba3ca42d9de597d422ce9f24a
#
_cell.length_a   1.000
_cell.length_b   1.000
_cell.length_c   1.000
_cell.angle_alpha   90.00
_cell.angle_beta   90.00
_cell.angle_gamma   90.00
#
_symmetry.space_group_name_H-M   'P 1'
#
loop_
_entity.id
_entity.type
_entity.pdbx_description
1 polymer ?
#
loop_
_entity_poly.entity_id
_entity_poly.type
_entity_poly.pdbx_seq_one_letter_code
_entity_poly.pdbx_strand_id
1 'polypeptide(L)'
;MIKKAMILAAGFGKRIYPLTLKHPKPLLKIGNETLLSNTLKFLELFGIKEIIINVHYLGKQIVDYINKNKFNLIINVVEEKGKILDTGGGVLNAIQHFSDEPFLIVNPDTIWNSNYLKEIKLIEKSFFESKNNKCSLLVVDKKKSFDKSFKGDFDLKNNLISRNKKGDLKYI
;
A
#
# COMPACT_ATOMS: atom_id res chain seq x y z
N MET A 1 1.00 5.01 -18.34
CA MET A 1 1.55 3.95 -17.45
C MET A 1 2.09 4.61 -16.19
N ILE A 2 1.62 4.20 -15.03
CA ILE A 2 2.04 4.74 -13.73
C ILE A 2 3.49 4.32 -13.45
N LYS A 3 4.32 5.29 -13.05
CA LYS A 3 5.75 5.09 -12.76
C LYS A 3 6.12 5.35 -11.32
N LYS A 4 5.18 5.87 -10.54
CA LYS A 4 5.38 6.25 -9.15
C LYS A 4 4.50 5.45 -8.21
N ALA A 5 4.98 5.17 -7.01
CA ALA A 5 4.20 4.48 -5.99
C ALA A 5 4.50 5.04 -4.59
N MET A 6 3.54 4.87 -3.70
CA MET A 6 3.69 5.11 -2.27
C MET A 6 3.49 3.82 -1.49
N ILE A 7 4.38 3.55 -0.54
CA ILE A 7 4.26 2.44 0.41
C ILE A 7 3.91 3.00 1.79
N LEU A 8 2.80 2.54 2.36
CA LEU A 8 2.34 2.98 3.69
C LEU A 8 3.03 2.18 4.80
N ALA A 9 4.07 2.72 5.39
CA ALA A 9 4.93 2.03 6.35
C ALA A 9 5.01 2.68 7.74
N ALA A 10 4.19 3.69 8.04
CA ALA A 10 4.24 4.44 9.31
C ALA A 10 3.56 3.73 10.50
N GLY A 11 2.77 2.68 10.26
CA GLY A 11 1.91 2.05 11.25
C GLY A 11 2.63 1.33 12.39
N PHE A 12 2.04 1.33 13.60
CA PHE A 12 2.55 0.63 14.78
C PHE A 12 2.51 -0.90 14.69
N GLY A 13 1.66 -1.47 13.85
CA GLY A 13 1.52 -2.93 13.74
C GLY A 13 0.96 -3.62 14.98
N LYS A 14 0.17 -2.94 15.82
CA LYS A 14 -0.30 -3.42 17.14
C LYS A 14 -1.00 -4.78 17.09
N ARG A 15 -1.69 -5.12 16.00
CA ARG A 15 -2.42 -6.39 15.84
C ARG A 15 -1.52 -7.63 15.85
N ILE A 16 -0.23 -7.46 15.62
CA ILE A 16 0.75 -8.56 15.58
C ILE A 16 1.82 -8.44 16.69
N TYR A 17 1.51 -7.74 17.78
CA TYR A 17 2.33 -7.81 18.98
C TYR A 17 2.45 -9.27 19.46
N PRO A 18 3.61 -9.67 20.02
CA PRO A 18 4.79 -8.86 20.36
C PRO A 18 5.82 -8.68 19.24
N LEU A 19 5.62 -9.25 18.05
CA LEU A 19 6.61 -9.24 16.95
C LEU A 19 7.01 -7.82 16.55
N THR A 20 6.04 -6.89 16.54
CA THR A 20 6.28 -5.50 16.12
C THR A 20 6.75 -4.58 17.24
N LEU A 21 7.03 -5.09 18.45
CA LEU A 21 7.66 -4.28 19.50
C LEU A 21 9.13 -3.95 19.19
N LYS A 22 9.83 -4.84 18.49
CA LYS A 22 11.26 -4.71 18.18
C LYS A 22 11.54 -4.43 16.69
N HIS A 23 10.61 -4.79 15.82
CA HIS A 23 10.76 -4.66 14.37
C HIS A 23 9.50 -4.01 13.76
N PRO A 24 9.63 -3.01 12.87
CA PRO A 24 8.47 -2.46 12.21
C PRO A 24 7.84 -3.52 11.30
N LYS A 25 6.51 -3.53 11.20
CA LYS A 25 5.77 -4.54 10.44
C LYS A 25 6.32 -4.78 9.01
N PRO A 26 6.71 -3.76 8.24
CA PRO A 26 7.26 -3.95 6.90
C PRO A 26 8.56 -4.77 6.85
N LEU A 27 9.30 -4.84 7.95
CA LEU A 27 10.54 -5.63 8.04
C LEU A 27 10.36 -7.04 8.62
N LEU A 28 9.14 -7.43 8.96
CA LEU A 28 8.87 -8.82 9.30
C LEU A 28 9.10 -9.72 8.08
N LYS A 29 9.67 -10.89 8.32
CA LYS A 29 10.02 -11.85 7.27
C LYS A 29 8.90 -12.86 7.05
N ILE A 30 8.70 -13.20 5.78
CA ILE A 30 7.96 -14.37 5.33
C ILE A 30 8.94 -15.20 4.50
N GLY A 31 9.31 -16.36 5.02
CA GLY A 31 10.44 -17.11 4.47
C GLY A 31 11.75 -16.31 4.58
N ASN A 32 12.44 -16.14 3.47
CA ASN A 32 13.74 -15.45 3.43
C ASN A 32 13.64 -13.94 3.16
N GLU A 33 12.44 -13.40 2.89
CA GLU A 33 12.25 -12.01 2.48
C GLU A 33 11.42 -11.22 3.48
N THR A 34 11.69 -9.92 3.58
CA THR A 34 10.82 -9.01 4.33
C THR A 34 9.57 -8.66 3.51
N LEU A 35 8.50 -8.30 4.18
CA LEU A 35 7.29 -7.79 3.52
C LEU A 35 7.61 -6.58 2.62
N LEU A 36 8.49 -5.70 3.08
CA LEU A 36 8.94 -4.54 2.31
C LEU A 36 9.70 -4.96 1.04
N SER A 37 10.64 -5.92 1.15
CA SER A 37 11.39 -6.43 0.00
C SER A 37 10.45 -7.03 -1.05
N ASN A 38 9.48 -7.85 -0.60
CA ASN A 38 8.48 -8.43 -1.49
C ASN A 38 7.68 -7.35 -2.24
N THR A 39 7.25 -6.30 -1.52
CA THR A 39 6.52 -5.18 -2.13
C THR A 39 7.37 -4.40 -3.12
N LEU A 40 8.63 -4.11 -2.78
CA LEU A 40 9.55 -3.39 -3.67
C LEU A 40 9.81 -4.17 -4.96
N LYS A 41 10.09 -5.47 -4.86
CA LYS A 41 10.28 -6.35 -6.04
C LYS A 41 9.03 -6.41 -6.91
N PHE A 42 7.86 -6.49 -6.31
CA PHE A 42 6.59 -6.48 -7.06
C PHE A 42 6.38 -5.17 -7.82
N LEU A 43 6.63 -4.03 -7.18
CA LEU A 43 6.50 -2.71 -7.81
C LEU A 43 7.53 -2.52 -8.94
N GLU A 44 8.76 -2.98 -8.74
CA GLU A 44 9.79 -2.99 -9.79
C GLU A 44 9.35 -3.84 -10.99
N LEU A 45 8.83 -5.05 -10.75
CA LEU A 45 8.31 -5.94 -11.78
C LEU A 45 7.10 -5.34 -12.52
N PHE A 46 6.25 -4.58 -11.84
CA PHE A 46 5.16 -3.83 -12.47
C PHE A 46 5.67 -2.70 -13.37
N GLY A 47 6.87 -2.17 -13.12
CA GLY A 47 7.50 -1.11 -13.90
C GLY A 47 7.52 0.25 -13.23
N ILE A 48 7.30 0.30 -11.90
CA ILE A 48 7.52 1.51 -11.08
C ILE A 48 9.01 1.87 -11.12
N LYS A 49 9.29 3.16 -11.05
CA LYS A 49 10.66 3.72 -11.04
C LYS A 49 10.97 4.51 -9.78
N GLU A 50 9.97 5.19 -9.24
CA GLU A 50 10.11 6.02 -8.06
C GLU A 50 9.11 5.62 -6.99
N ILE A 51 9.58 5.51 -5.74
CA ILE A 51 8.77 5.11 -4.60
C ILE A 51 8.98 6.08 -3.46
N ILE A 52 7.87 6.48 -2.85
CA ILE A 52 7.86 7.18 -1.57
C ILE A 52 7.42 6.20 -0.49
N ILE A 53 8.16 6.16 0.61
CA ILE A 53 7.83 5.34 1.78
C ILE A 53 7.64 6.28 2.96
N ASN A 54 6.41 6.38 3.49
CA ASN A 54 6.22 7.09 4.74
C ASN A 54 6.60 6.20 5.92
N VAL A 55 7.30 6.79 6.90
CA VAL A 55 7.74 6.08 8.10
C VAL A 55 7.42 6.89 9.35
N HIS A 56 7.20 6.19 10.46
CA HIS A 56 7.04 6.79 11.78
C HIS A 56 7.56 5.83 12.85
N TYR A 57 6.78 4.82 13.22
CA TYR A 57 7.16 3.86 14.24
C TYR A 57 8.34 3.00 13.78
N LEU A 58 9.44 3.03 14.55
CA LEU A 58 10.70 2.36 14.22
C LEU A 58 11.23 2.70 12.81
N GLY A 59 10.92 3.90 12.31
CA GLY A 59 11.22 4.33 10.94
C GLY A 59 12.70 4.25 10.60
N LYS A 60 13.60 4.52 11.58
CA LYS A 60 15.05 4.37 11.38
C LYS A 60 15.45 2.98 10.89
N GLN A 61 14.81 1.91 11.39
CA GLN A 61 15.12 0.56 10.93
C GLN A 61 14.77 0.36 9.46
N ILE A 62 13.68 0.98 8.98
CA ILE A 62 13.29 0.94 7.56
C ILE A 62 14.32 1.69 6.71
N VAL A 63 14.74 2.89 7.13
CA VAL A 63 15.79 3.67 6.45
C VAL A 63 17.09 2.86 6.39
N ASP A 64 17.53 2.30 7.52
CA ASP A 64 18.76 1.51 7.58
C ASP A 64 18.67 0.27 6.68
N TYR A 65 17.49 -0.36 6.60
CA TYR A 65 17.25 -1.50 5.72
C TYR A 65 17.37 -1.11 4.24
N ILE A 66 16.76 0.01 3.83
CA ILE A 66 16.81 0.50 2.46
C ILE A 66 18.26 0.82 2.07
N ASN A 67 19.01 1.49 2.94
CA ASN A 67 20.40 1.88 2.69
C ASN A 67 21.36 0.68 2.59
N LYS A 68 21.06 -0.42 3.30
CA LYS A 68 21.89 -1.64 3.28
C LYS A 68 21.63 -2.54 2.07
N ASN A 69 20.51 -2.37 1.39
CA ASN A 69 20.10 -3.20 0.27
C ASN A 69 20.14 -2.41 -1.04
N LYS A 70 20.38 -3.09 -2.15
CA LYS A 70 20.35 -2.48 -3.48
C LYS A 70 19.02 -2.76 -4.15
N PHE A 71 18.36 -1.71 -4.62
CA PHE A 71 17.14 -1.77 -5.40
C PHE A 71 17.31 -0.98 -6.69
N ASN A 72 16.75 -1.43 -7.81
CA ASN A 72 16.75 -0.68 -9.07
C ASN A 72 15.59 0.35 -9.10
N LEU A 73 15.37 1.01 -7.98
CA LEU A 73 14.28 1.94 -7.72
C LEU A 73 14.84 3.20 -7.07
N ILE A 74 14.30 4.34 -7.42
CA ILE A 74 14.53 5.58 -6.68
C ILE A 74 13.60 5.55 -5.47
N ILE A 75 14.16 5.47 -4.26
CA ILE A 75 13.38 5.37 -3.02
C ILE A 75 13.61 6.62 -2.16
N ASN A 76 12.54 7.35 -1.92
CA ASN A 76 12.51 8.51 -1.03
C ASN A 76 11.73 8.15 0.23
N VAL A 77 12.32 8.40 1.41
CA VAL A 77 11.66 8.16 2.69
C VAL A 77 11.16 9.47 3.28
N VAL A 78 9.88 9.52 3.64
CA VAL A 78 9.23 10.66 4.28
C VAL A 78 8.85 10.30 5.71
N GLU A 79 9.45 10.97 6.68
CA GLU A 79 9.17 10.76 8.09
C GLU A 79 7.95 11.58 8.55
N GLU A 80 6.99 10.92 9.17
CA GLU A 80 5.88 11.58 9.85
C GLU A 80 6.35 12.05 11.24
N LYS A 81 6.66 13.32 11.37
CA LYS A 81 7.17 13.90 12.63
C LYS A 81 6.06 14.12 13.65
N GLY A 82 6.37 13.83 14.90
CA GLY A 82 5.50 14.07 16.05
C GLY A 82 4.43 12.98 16.24
N LYS A 83 3.41 12.92 15.41
CA LYS A 83 2.33 11.92 15.48
C LYS A 83 2.10 11.25 14.15
N ILE A 84 1.60 10.02 14.22
CA ILE A 84 1.16 9.28 13.04
C ILE A 84 -0.02 10.00 12.38
N LEU A 85 0.02 10.13 11.05
CA LEU A 85 -0.97 10.88 10.27
C LEU A 85 -2.12 10.03 9.76
N ASP A 86 -2.12 8.74 10.05
CA ASP A 86 -3.01 7.74 9.44
C ASP A 86 -2.86 7.68 7.90
N THR A 87 -3.67 6.84 7.24
CA THR A 87 -3.54 6.61 5.78
C THR A 87 -3.72 7.90 4.98
N GLY A 88 -4.80 8.63 5.21
CA GLY A 88 -5.11 9.83 4.44
C GLY A 88 -4.12 10.96 4.67
N GLY A 89 -3.72 11.20 5.92
CA GLY A 89 -2.74 12.21 6.27
C GLY A 89 -1.34 11.87 5.76
N GLY A 90 -0.94 10.60 5.82
CA GLY A 90 0.33 10.13 5.27
C GLY A 90 0.40 10.36 3.75
N VAL A 91 -0.68 10.04 3.02
CA VAL A 91 -0.78 10.31 1.58
C VAL A 91 -0.69 11.81 1.29
N LEU A 92 -1.45 12.63 2.02
CA LEU A 92 -1.44 14.10 1.84
C LEU A 92 -0.04 14.69 2.11
N ASN A 93 0.66 14.19 3.11
CA ASN A 93 2.03 14.60 3.42
C ASN A 93 3.02 14.22 2.31
N ALA A 94 2.79 13.11 1.62
CA ALA A 94 3.67 12.61 0.56
C ALA A 94 3.33 13.14 -0.84
N ILE A 95 2.09 13.60 -1.08
CA ILE A 95 1.58 13.93 -2.42
C ILE A 95 2.39 15.03 -3.13
N GLN A 96 2.96 15.96 -2.37
CA GLN A 96 3.83 17.02 -2.90
C GLN A 96 5.07 16.50 -3.66
N HIS A 97 5.47 15.25 -3.40
CA HIS A 97 6.61 14.62 -4.06
C HIS A 97 6.25 13.96 -5.40
N PHE A 98 4.98 13.92 -5.77
CA PHE A 98 4.52 13.25 -6.99
C PHE A 98 4.31 14.18 -8.20
N SER A 99 4.45 15.50 -8.02
CA SER A 99 4.37 16.50 -9.11
C SER A 99 3.09 16.36 -9.96
N ASP A 100 1.95 16.16 -9.31
CA ASP A 100 0.61 15.93 -9.92
C ASP A 100 0.51 14.70 -10.83
N GLU A 101 1.52 13.83 -10.84
CA GLU A 101 1.46 12.58 -11.57
C GLU A 101 0.64 11.51 -10.82
N PRO A 102 -0.11 10.65 -11.54
CA PRO A 102 -0.80 9.53 -10.92
C PRO A 102 0.19 8.52 -10.34
N PHE A 103 -0.14 7.96 -9.19
CA PHE A 103 0.70 7.01 -8.48
C PHE A 103 -0.13 5.89 -7.84
N LEU A 104 0.52 4.75 -7.59
CA LEU A 104 -0.05 3.65 -6.83
C LEU A 104 0.16 3.87 -5.33
N ILE A 105 -0.83 3.49 -4.53
CA ILE A 105 -0.67 3.37 -3.07
C ILE A 105 -0.77 1.89 -2.73
N VAL A 106 0.22 1.35 -2.01
CA VAL A 106 0.25 -0.05 -1.62
C VAL A 106 0.56 -0.21 -0.14
N ASN A 107 -0.04 -1.23 0.45
CA ASN A 107 0.30 -1.67 1.79
C ASN A 107 1.44 -2.71 1.70
N PRO A 108 2.50 -2.57 2.51
CA PRO A 108 3.63 -3.50 2.47
C PRO A 108 3.32 -4.83 3.15
N ASP A 109 2.18 -4.98 3.81
CA ASP A 109 1.76 -6.20 4.51
C ASP A 109 0.91 -7.16 3.66
N THR A 110 0.71 -6.83 2.40
CA THR A 110 0.16 -7.74 1.39
C THR A 110 1.30 -8.57 0.82
N ILE A 111 1.09 -9.89 0.70
CA ILE A 111 2.06 -10.78 0.05
C ILE A 111 1.84 -10.69 -1.46
N TRP A 112 2.53 -9.76 -2.07
CA TRP A 112 2.45 -9.52 -3.50
C TRP A 112 3.14 -10.64 -4.29
N ASN A 113 2.53 -11.06 -5.39
CA ASN A 113 3.12 -12.00 -6.35
C ASN A 113 2.69 -11.64 -7.79
N SER A 114 3.24 -12.33 -8.77
CA SER A 114 3.02 -12.04 -10.19
C SER A 114 1.54 -12.12 -10.63
N ASN A 115 0.69 -12.86 -9.92
CA ASN A 115 -0.73 -12.95 -10.25
C ASN A 115 -1.45 -11.61 -10.13
N TYR A 116 -0.99 -10.74 -9.23
CA TYR A 116 -1.56 -9.39 -9.07
C TYR A 116 -1.19 -8.42 -10.19
N LEU A 117 -0.18 -8.73 -11.02
CA LEU A 117 0.21 -7.82 -12.11
C LEU A 117 -0.92 -7.55 -13.10
N LYS A 118 -1.71 -8.58 -13.41
CA LYS A 118 -2.87 -8.44 -14.30
C LYS A 118 -3.91 -7.52 -13.68
N GLU A 119 -4.23 -7.71 -12.40
CA GLU A 119 -5.24 -6.93 -11.69
C GLU A 119 -4.83 -5.45 -11.57
N ILE A 120 -3.56 -5.19 -11.24
CA ILE A 120 -3.05 -3.81 -11.16
C ILE A 120 -3.04 -3.14 -12.53
N LYS A 121 -2.71 -3.86 -13.63
CA LYS A 121 -2.82 -3.33 -14.99
C LYS A 121 -4.26 -3.00 -15.39
N LEU A 122 -5.23 -3.81 -14.96
CA LEU A 122 -6.64 -3.53 -15.20
C LEU A 122 -7.11 -2.27 -14.47
N ILE A 123 -6.68 -2.08 -13.22
CA ILE A 123 -6.95 -0.85 -12.46
C ILE A 123 -6.31 0.36 -13.15
N GLU A 124 -5.05 0.26 -13.53
CA GLU A 124 -4.35 1.33 -14.24
C GLU A 124 -5.11 1.74 -15.52
N LYS A 125 -5.49 0.75 -16.33
CA LYS A 125 -6.29 0.97 -17.54
C LYS A 125 -7.60 1.68 -17.22
N SER A 126 -8.37 1.16 -16.28
CA SER A 126 -9.65 1.73 -15.85
C SER A 126 -9.51 3.17 -15.33
N PHE A 127 -8.42 3.46 -14.60
CA PHE A 127 -8.11 4.79 -14.10
C PHE A 127 -7.93 5.79 -15.24
N PHE A 128 -7.15 5.45 -16.29
CA PHE A 128 -6.88 6.35 -17.40
C PHE A 128 -8.05 6.46 -18.40
N GLU A 129 -8.88 5.43 -18.54
CA GLU A 129 -10.05 5.47 -19.41
C GLU A 129 -11.20 6.32 -18.83
N SER A 130 -11.23 6.51 -17.54
CA SER A 130 -12.29 7.29 -16.89
C SER A 130 -11.89 8.75 -16.72
N LYS A 131 -12.54 9.64 -17.47
CA LYS A 131 -12.28 11.10 -17.41
C LYS A 131 -12.54 11.74 -16.02
N ASN A 132 -13.33 11.09 -15.18
CA ASN A 132 -13.79 11.64 -13.89
C ASN A 132 -13.22 10.90 -12.67
N ASN A 133 -12.48 9.82 -12.84
CA ASN A 133 -11.94 9.07 -11.73
C ASN A 133 -10.70 9.77 -11.15
N LYS A 134 -10.82 10.17 -9.89
CA LYS A 134 -9.68 10.68 -9.12
C LYS A 134 -8.95 9.57 -8.36
N CYS A 135 -9.59 8.42 -8.16
CA CYS A 135 -9.05 7.29 -7.41
C CYS A 135 -9.72 5.99 -7.87
N SER A 136 -8.92 4.94 -8.01
CA SER A 136 -9.41 3.57 -8.25
C SER A 136 -8.88 2.66 -7.15
N LEU A 137 -9.71 1.73 -6.67
CA LEU A 137 -9.35 0.79 -5.61
C LEU A 137 -9.41 -0.65 -6.11
N LEU A 138 -8.46 -1.46 -5.71
CA LEU A 138 -8.57 -2.92 -5.77
C LEU A 138 -9.32 -3.38 -4.53
N VAL A 139 -10.47 -3.98 -4.73
CA VAL A 139 -11.29 -4.52 -3.64
C VAL A 139 -11.49 -6.03 -3.82
N VAL A 140 -11.66 -6.74 -2.72
CA VAL A 140 -11.84 -8.19 -2.70
C VAL A 140 -13.19 -8.53 -2.08
N ASP A 141 -13.94 -9.47 -2.68
CA ASP A 141 -15.17 -9.98 -2.09
C ASP A 141 -14.87 -10.56 -0.69
N LYS A 142 -15.56 -10.08 0.34
CA LYS A 142 -15.37 -10.52 1.73
C LYS A 142 -15.55 -12.03 1.92
N LYS A 143 -16.29 -12.72 1.04
CA LYS A 143 -16.41 -14.18 1.06
C LYS A 143 -15.09 -14.90 0.87
N LYS A 144 -14.12 -14.23 0.21
CA LYS A 144 -12.76 -14.74 0.02
C LYS A 144 -11.85 -14.49 1.22
N SER A 145 -12.30 -13.68 2.21
CA SER A 145 -11.54 -13.47 3.44
C SER A 145 -11.43 -14.76 4.23
N PHE A 146 -10.25 -15.01 4.78
CA PHE A 146 -10.03 -16.05 5.77
C PHE A 146 -10.80 -15.76 7.07
N ASP A 147 -10.81 -14.51 7.50
CA ASP A 147 -11.56 -14.05 8.67
C ASP A 147 -13.03 -13.83 8.30
N LYS A 148 -13.89 -14.74 8.75
CA LYS A 148 -15.34 -14.69 8.49
C LYS A 148 -16.09 -13.65 9.33
N SER A 149 -15.44 -13.08 10.36
CA SER A 149 -16.02 -12.00 11.17
C SER A 149 -15.94 -10.63 10.48
N PHE A 150 -15.24 -10.55 9.36
CA PHE A 150 -15.02 -9.30 8.63
C PHE A 150 -16.34 -8.71 8.13
N LYS A 151 -16.62 -7.46 8.49
CA LYS A 151 -17.88 -6.78 8.13
C LYS A 151 -17.90 -6.20 6.73
N GLY A 152 -16.73 -6.14 6.06
CA GLY A 152 -16.54 -5.43 4.82
C GLY A 152 -16.41 -3.90 5.02
N ASP A 153 -15.83 -3.23 4.05
CA ASP A 153 -15.57 -1.79 4.04
C ASP A 153 -16.36 -1.07 2.96
N PHE A 154 -16.71 -1.77 1.88
CA PHE A 154 -17.29 -1.18 0.68
C PHE A 154 -18.44 -2.02 0.12
N ASP A 155 -19.35 -1.35 -0.59
CA ASP A 155 -20.26 -1.95 -1.55
C ASP A 155 -19.86 -1.52 -2.97
N LEU A 156 -20.12 -2.38 -3.96
CA LEU A 156 -19.77 -2.17 -5.36
C LEU A 156 -21.02 -2.26 -6.22
N LYS A 157 -21.32 -1.19 -6.95
CA LYS A 157 -22.40 -1.15 -7.92
C LYS A 157 -21.92 -0.44 -9.20
N ASN A 158 -22.04 -1.09 -10.35
CA ASN A 158 -21.62 -0.54 -11.64
C ASN A 158 -20.17 0.00 -11.64
N ASN A 159 -19.24 -0.76 -11.05
CA ASN A 159 -17.84 -0.38 -10.85
C ASN A 159 -17.62 0.87 -9.99
N LEU A 160 -18.63 1.36 -9.29
CA LEU A 160 -18.53 2.43 -8.33
C LEU A 160 -18.58 1.86 -6.91
N ILE A 161 -17.59 2.23 -6.11
CA ILE A 161 -17.54 1.84 -4.70
C ILE A 161 -18.25 2.87 -3.84
N SER A 162 -18.90 2.41 -2.79
CA SER A 162 -19.55 3.26 -1.79
C SER A 162 -19.35 2.71 -0.39
N ARG A 163 -19.38 3.60 0.60
CA ARG A 163 -19.37 3.30 2.05
C ARG A 163 -20.75 3.54 2.64
N ASN A 164 -21.77 2.91 2.10
CA ASN A 164 -23.11 3.05 2.69
C ASN A 164 -23.23 2.21 3.95
N LYS A 165 -23.15 2.84 5.11
CA LYS A 165 -23.22 2.20 6.44
C LYS A 165 -24.55 1.48 6.74
N LYS A 166 -25.58 1.63 5.90
CA LYS A 166 -26.91 1.01 6.10
C LYS A 166 -27.03 -0.35 5.38
N GLY A 167 -26.03 -0.79 4.65
CA GLY A 167 -26.02 -2.04 3.89
C GLY A 167 -25.03 -3.06 4.41
N ASP A 168 -25.18 -4.29 3.96
CA ASP A 168 -24.19 -5.37 4.17
C ASP A 168 -23.04 -5.15 3.17
N LEU A 169 -21.94 -4.52 3.66
CA LEU A 169 -20.78 -4.25 2.84
C LEU A 169 -20.11 -5.56 2.40
N LYS A 170 -19.92 -5.74 1.09
CA LYS A 170 -19.52 -7.01 0.49
C LYS A 170 -18.04 -7.09 0.15
N TYR A 171 -17.33 -5.97 0.16
CA TYR A 171 -15.94 -5.88 -0.28
C TYR A 171 -15.04 -5.28 0.80
N ILE A 172 -13.78 -5.69 0.79
CA ILE A 172 -12.68 -5.23 1.65
C ILE A 172 -11.52 -4.73 0.81
#